data_3fe487eb789e6408a4105955af23d938
#
_entry.id   3fe487eb789e6408a4105955af23d938
#
_cell.length_a   1.000
_cell.length_b   1.000
_cell.length_c   1.000
_cell.angle_alpha   90.00
_cell.angle_beta   90.00
_cell.angle_gamma   90.00
#
_symmetry.space_group_name_H-M   'P 1'
#
loop_
_entity.id
_entity.type
_entity.pdbx_description
1 polymer ?
#
loop_
_entity_poly.entity_id
_entity_poly.type
_entity_poly.pdbx_seq_one_letter_code
_entity_poly.pdbx_strand_id
1 'polypeptide(L)'
;MNRTKRIVAAILAIAMCAVLFAGCSTKPGSAKTGVEDGVLTVAMECAYAPYNWTQSDDSNGAVPIKDSSDYANGYDIMMAKKICEANGWKLEVVRLDWAVSYTH
;
A
#
# COMPACT_ATOMS: atom_id res chain seq x y z
N MET A 1 47.99 -21.20 0.61
CA MET A 1 46.61 -21.65 0.80
C MET A 1 46.25 -22.68 -0.29
N ASN A 2 45.75 -23.83 0.12
CA ASN A 2 45.39 -24.88 -0.81
C ASN A 2 44.18 -24.47 -1.70
N ARG A 3 44.16 -25.00 -2.93
CA ARG A 3 43.02 -24.77 -3.84
C ARG A 3 41.68 -25.10 -3.21
N THR A 4 41.61 -26.16 -2.45
CA THR A 4 40.39 -26.60 -1.76
C THR A 4 39.86 -25.55 -0.80
N LYS A 5 40.73 -24.92 -0.01
CA LYS A 5 40.34 -23.88 0.93
C LYS A 5 39.83 -22.62 0.23
N ARG A 6 40.42 -22.27 -0.91
CA ARG A 6 39.97 -21.13 -1.72
C ARG A 6 38.60 -21.38 -2.33
N ILE A 7 38.36 -22.57 -2.80
CA ILE A 7 37.08 -22.95 -3.38
C ILE A 7 35.99 -22.96 -2.33
N VAL A 8 36.28 -23.51 -1.13
CA VAL A 8 35.32 -23.52 -0.02
C VAL A 8 34.99 -22.11 0.43
N ALA A 9 35.97 -21.22 0.52
CA ALA A 9 35.76 -19.82 0.89
C ALA A 9 34.88 -19.09 -0.15
N ALA A 10 35.10 -19.33 -1.45
CA ALA A 10 34.31 -18.76 -2.51
C ALA A 10 32.86 -19.25 -2.47
N ILE A 11 32.65 -20.54 -2.26
CA ILE A 11 31.31 -21.12 -2.14
C ILE A 11 30.57 -20.54 -0.92
N LEU A 12 31.23 -20.40 0.22
CA LEU A 12 30.65 -19.79 1.41
C LEU A 12 30.26 -18.34 1.18
N ALA A 13 31.10 -17.57 0.50
CA ALA A 13 30.80 -16.17 0.18
C ALA A 13 29.59 -16.04 -0.73
N ILE A 14 29.48 -16.90 -1.74
CA ILE A 14 28.33 -16.92 -2.65
C ILE A 14 27.06 -17.32 -1.90
N ALA A 15 27.12 -18.32 -1.03
CA ALA A 15 25.98 -18.75 -0.23
C ALA A 15 25.48 -17.63 0.70
N MET A 16 26.38 -16.90 1.33
CA MET A 16 26.02 -15.75 2.19
C MET A 16 25.36 -14.63 1.37
N CYS A 17 25.87 -14.32 0.21
CA CYS A 17 25.26 -13.32 -0.69
C CYS A 17 23.86 -13.73 -1.10
N ALA A 18 23.64 -15.00 -1.46
CA ALA A 18 22.33 -15.51 -1.84
C ALA A 18 21.32 -15.39 -0.69
N VAL A 19 21.72 -15.69 0.54
CA VAL A 19 20.86 -15.56 1.71
C VAL A 19 20.48 -14.10 1.94
N LEU A 20 21.42 -13.17 1.79
CA LEU A 20 21.16 -11.73 1.95
C LEU A 20 20.16 -11.24 0.89
N PHE A 21 20.32 -11.68 -0.35
CA PHE A 21 19.38 -11.34 -1.43
C PHE A 21 17.97 -11.89 -1.17
N ALA A 22 17.87 -13.12 -0.75
CA ALA A 22 16.59 -13.73 -0.41
C ALA A 22 15.92 -13.00 0.75
N GLY A 23 16.68 -12.61 1.76
CA GLY A 23 16.17 -11.84 2.88
C GLY A 23 15.63 -10.46 2.52
N CYS A 24 16.20 -9.82 1.50
CA CYS A 24 15.75 -8.51 1.02
C CYS A 24 14.55 -8.60 0.10
N SER A 25 14.42 -9.65 -0.69
CA SER A 25 13.38 -9.79 -1.70
C SER A 25 12.10 -10.47 -1.19
N THR A 26 12.19 -11.24 -0.13
CA THR A 26 11.06 -11.96 0.44
C THR A 26 10.74 -11.43 1.83
N LYS A 27 9.70 -10.63 1.91
CA LYS A 27 9.13 -10.21 3.20
C LYS A 27 7.65 -10.53 3.23
N PRO A 28 7.27 -11.81 3.17
CA PRO A 28 5.86 -12.15 3.18
C PRO A 28 5.24 -11.75 4.52
N GLY A 29 4.25 -10.88 4.47
CA GLY A 29 3.42 -10.56 5.61
C GLY A 29 4.05 -9.73 6.72
N SER A 30 5.30 -9.26 6.57
CA SER A 30 5.96 -8.52 7.63
C SER A 30 5.53 -7.06 7.75
N ALA A 31 4.99 -6.47 6.71
CA ALA A 31 4.45 -5.10 6.73
C ALA A 31 3.37 -4.97 5.69
N LYS A 32 2.19 -4.55 6.12
CA LYS A 32 1.13 -4.15 5.20
C LYS A 32 1.46 -2.78 4.68
N THR A 33 1.70 -2.68 3.38
CA THR A 33 2.08 -1.43 2.72
C THR A 33 0.88 -0.58 2.31
N GLY A 34 -0.33 -1.04 2.56
CA GLY A 34 -1.53 -0.40 2.05
C GLY A 34 -1.87 -0.79 0.61
N VAL A 35 -0.98 -1.53 -0.05
CA VAL A 35 -1.21 -2.06 -1.40
C VAL A 35 -1.12 -3.57 -1.35
N GLU A 36 -2.25 -4.23 -1.55
CA GLU A 36 -2.31 -5.69 -1.63
C GLU A 36 -3.05 -6.07 -2.92
N ASP A 37 -2.49 -7.00 -3.68
CA ASP A 37 -3.07 -7.48 -4.94
C ASP A 37 -3.41 -6.38 -5.95
N GLY A 38 -2.60 -5.31 -5.98
CA GLY A 38 -2.82 -4.19 -6.89
C GLY A 38 -3.94 -3.23 -6.46
N VAL A 39 -4.31 -3.25 -5.19
CA VAL A 39 -5.31 -2.34 -4.63
C VAL A 39 -4.67 -1.45 -3.58
N LEU A 40 -4.72 -0.14 -3.79
CA LEU A 40 -4.32 0.84 -2.77
C LEU A 40 -5.52 1.13 -1.88
N THR A 41 -5.42 0.80 -0.61
CA THR A 41 -6.45 1.11 0.39
C THR A 41 -6.06 2.38 1.14
N VAL A 42 -6.94 3.37 1.10
CA VAL A 42 -6.73 4.67 1.77
C VAL A 42 -7.83 4.87 2.81
N ALA A 43 -7.43 5.11 4.04
CA ALA A 43 -8.34 5.39 5.14
C ALA A 43 -8.38 6.90 5.38
N MET A 44 -9.59 7.45 5.47
CA MET A 44 -9.80 8.87 5.75
C MET A 44 -11.16 9.10 6.39
N GLU A 45 -11.37 10.25 6.96
CA GLU A 45 -12.64 10.57 7.62
C GLU A 45 -13.79 10.77 6.65
N CYS A 46 -13.52 11.27 5.44
CA CYS A 46 -14.52 11.65 4.45
C CYS A 46 -15.51 12.70 4.97
N ALA A 47 -15.02 13.60 5.82
CA ALA A 47 -15.80 14.64 6.46
C ALA A 47 -15.05 15.97 6.56
N TYR A 48 -14.06 16.18 5.68
CA TYR A 48 -13.19 17.35 5.75
C TYR A 48 -13.05 18.00 4.36
N ALA A 49 -14.12 18.67 3.93
CA ALA A 49 -14.11 19.38 2.66
C ALA A 49 -13.15 20.59 2.70
N PRO A 50 -12.48 20.95 1.63
CA PRO A 50 -12.52 20.39 0.28
C PRO A 50 -11.53 19.24 0.06
N TYR A 51 -10.90 18.75 1.11
CA TYR A 51 -9.88 17.71 1.01
C TYR A 51 -10.49 16.32 0.84
N ASN A 52 -11.47 16.00 1.68
CA ASN A 52 -12.25 14.77 1.54
C ASN A 52 -13.64 14.98 2.11
N TRP A 53 -14.65 14.40 1.45
CA TRP A 53 -16.04 14.44 1.91
C TRP A 53 -16.81 13.23 1.41
N THR A 54 -17.98 13.01 2.00
CA THR A 54 -18.91 11.97 1.61
C THR A 54 -20.02 12.57 0.76
N GLN A 55 -20.36 11.90 -0.34
CA GLN A 55 -21.52 12.27 -1.16
C GLN A 55 -22.34 11.02 -1.50
N SER A 56 -23.57 11.23 -1.95
CA SER A 56 -24.52 10.14 -2.17
C SER A 56 -24.44 9.49 -3.54
N ASP A 57 -23.70 10.08 -4.47
CA ASP A 57 -23.57 9.58 -5.82
C ASP A 57 -22.12 9.63 -6.32
N ASP A 58 -21.88 9.09 -7.50
CA ASP A 58 -20.56 9.01 -8.11
C ASP A 58 -20.19 10.24 -8.96
N SER A 59 -20.93 11.32 -8.84
CA SER A 59 -20.67 12.52 -9.63
C SER A 59 -19.29 13.10 -9.36
N ASN A 60 -18.75 13.80 -10.35
CA ASN A 60 -17.43 14.45 -10.30
C ASN A 60 -16.27 13.51 -9.96
N GLY A 61 -16.39 12.25 -10.36
CA GLY A 61 -15.34 11.27 -10.17
C GLY A 61 -15.22 10.70 -8.76
N ALA A 62 -16.29 10.79 -7.97
CA ALA A 62 -16.31 10.21 -6.63
C ALA A 62 -16.11 8.69 -6.65
N VAL A 63 -15.50 8.17 -5.61
CA VAL A 63 -15.11 6.76 -5.48
C VAL A 63 -15.96 6.11 -4.40
N PRO A 64 -16.48 4.88 -4.61
CA PRO A 64 -17.24 4.18 -3.59
C PRO A 64 -16.46 4.02 -2.28
N ILE A 65 -17.13 4.24 -1.17
CA ILE A 65 -16.58 3.97 0.16
C ILE A 65 -16.87 2.51 0.51
N LYS A 66 -15.85 1.78 0.92
CA LYS A 66 -15.96 0.36 1.28
C LYS A 66 -17.02 0.16 2.36
N ASP A 67 -17.85 -0.86 2.17
CA ASP A 67 -18.94 -1.23 3.10
C ASP A 67 -19.96 -0.12 3.33
N SER A 68 -20.14 0.75 2.33
CA SER A 68 -21.09 1.86 2.37
C SER A 68 -21.77 2.03 1.02
N SER A 69 -22.94 2.63 1.02
CA SER A 69 -23.63 3.04 -0.20
C SER A 69 -23.21 4.44 -0.66
N ASP A 70 -22.36 5.10 0.10
CA ASP A 70 -21.89 6.45 -0.18
C ASP A 70 -20.56 6.45 -0.95
N TYR A 71 -20.18 7.64 -1.39
CA TYR A 71 -18.98 7.87 -2.20
C TYR A 71 -18.10 8.93 -1.54
N ALA A 72 -16.82 8.83 -1.78
CA ALA A 72 -15.85 9.81 -1.30
C ALA A 72 -15.34 10.67 -2.46
N ASN A 73 -15.16 11.94 -2.21
CA ASN A 73 -14.59 12.86 -3.19
C ASN A 73 -13.73 13.92 -2.49
N GLY A 74 -13.03 14.72 -3.27
CA GLY A 74 -12.20 15.81 -2.79
C GLY A 74 -10.77 15.72 -3.30
N TYR A 75 -9.95 16.65 -2.84
CA TYR A 75 -8.56 16.76 -3.26
C TYR A 75 -7.77 15.47 -2.96
N ASP A 76 -7.93 14.91 -1.76
CA ASP A 76 -7.24 13.69 -1.35
C ASP A 76 -7.62 12.50 -2.23
N ILE A 77 -8.90 12.41 -2.61
CA ILE A 77 -9.40 11.36 -3.49
C ILE A 77 -8.79 11.51 -4.88
N MET A 78 -8.73 12.72 -5.41
CA MET A 78 -8.14 12.98 -6.73
C MET A 78 -6.66 12.63 -6.77
N MET A 79 -5.93 12.94 -5.70
CA MET A 79 -4.52 12.58 -5.58
C MET A 79 -4.33 11.07 -5.51
N ALA A 80 -5.15 10.39 -4.71
CA ALA A 80 -5.10 8.93 -4.60
C ALA A 80 -5.40 8.26 -5.94
N LYS A 81 -6.38 8.77 -6.70
CA LYS A 81 -6.69 8.27 -8.03
C LYS A 81 -5.51 8.42 -8.99
N LYS A 82 -4.83 9.54 -8.96
CA LYS A 82 -3.64 9.76 -9.80
C LYS A 82 -2.49 8.82 -9.45
N ILE A 83 -2.27 8.59 -8.18
CA ILE A 83 -1.26 7.63 -7.72
C ILE A 83 -1.60 6.22 -8.21
N CYS A 84 -2.85 5.82 -8.11
CA CYS A 84 -3.30 4.52 -8.59
C CYS A 84 -3.16 4.39 -10.11
N GLU A 85 -3.54 5.41 -10.88
CA GLU A 85 -3.39 5.40 -12.34
C GLU A 85 -1.93 5.26 -12.76
N ALA A 86 -1.02 5.97 -12.08
CA ALA A 86 0.40 5.91 -12.39
C ALA A 86 1.02 4.55 -12.12
N ASN A 87 0.46 3.77 -11.21
CA ASN A 87 0.98 2.47 -10.80
C ASN A 87 0.14 1.29 -11.30
N GLY A 88 -0.96 1.54 -11.99
CA GLY A 88 -1.88 0.49 -12.43
C GLY A 88 -2.63 -0.19 -11.30
N TRP A 89 -2.86 0.52 -10.21
CA TRP A 89 -3.59 0.01 -9.05
C TRP A 89 -5.05 0.44 -9.07
N LYS A 90 -5.88 -0.29 -8.33
CA LYS A 90 -7.25 0.11 -8.02
C LYS A 90 -7.26 0.86 -6.70
N LEU A 91 -8.17 1.81 -6.56
CA LEU A 91 -8.33 2.59 -5.33
C LEU A 91 -9.49 2.04 -4.50
N GLU A 92 -9.22 1.79 -3.24
CA GLU A 92 -10.23 1.45 -2.24
C GLU A 92 -10.21 2.48 -1.13
N VAL A 93 -11.34 3.10 -0.82
CA VAL A 93 -11.46 4.11 0.22
C VAL A 93 -12.21 3.51 1.42
N VAL A 94 -11.62 3.66 2.59
CA VAL A 94 -12.22 3.25 3.86
C VAL A 94 -12.49 4.51 4.68
N ARG A 95 -13.73 4.66 5.14
CA ARG A 95 -14.10 5.79 6.01
C ARG A 95 -13.90 5.40 7.46
N LEU A 96 -13.15 6.23 8.19
CA LEU A 96 -12.89 6.06 9.60
C LEU A 96 -13.34 7.30 10.36
N ASP A 97 -14.00 7.08 11.49
CA ASP A 97 -14.32 8.17 12.39
C ASP A 97 -13.07 8.63 13.13
N TRP A 98 -13.00 9.92 13.44
CA TRP A 98 -11.87 10.50 14.16
C TRP A 98 -11.58 9.78 15.48
N ALA A 99 -12.62 9.43 16.22
CA ALA A 99 -12.47 8.70 17.47
C ALA A 99 -11.80 7.35 17.29
N VAL A 100 -12.13 6.63 16.19
CA VAL A 100 -11.52 5.34 15.84
C VAL A 100 -10.05 5.52 15.46
N SER A 101 -9.73 6.55 14.71
CA SER A 101 -8.35 6.89 14.35
C SER A 101 -7.49 7.17 15.57
N TYR A 102 -8.08 7.71 16.59
CA TYR A 102 -7.38 8.06 17.84
C TYR A 102 -7.07 6.84 18.70
N THR A 103 -7.93 5.84 18.68
CA THR A 103 -7.81 4.66 19.53
C THR A 103 -6.99 3.54 18.87
N HIS A 104 -6.75 3.64 17.60
CA HIS A 104 -6.00 2.67 16.83
C HIS A 104 -4.75 3.30 16.23
#